data_845b5fda94e7fdf475eeaa295a713c06
#
_entry.id   845b5fda94e7fdf475eeaa295a713c06
#
_cell.length_a   1.000
_cell.length_b   1.000
_cell.length_c   1.000
_cell.angle_alpha   90.00
_cell.angle_beta   90.00
_cell.angle_gamma   90.00
#
_symmetry.space_group_name_H-M   'P 1'
#
loop_
_entity.id
_entity.type
_entity.pdbx_description
1 polymer ?
#
loop_
_entity_poly.entity_id
_entity_poly.type
_entity_poly.pdbx_seq_one_letter_code
_entity_poly.pdbx_strand_id
1 'polypeptide(L)'
;MIRVPEYTDGCFEMFQIVDDTTNDFPIKKLKKTGMAIWFREISVFDRIKYEFEQGGKEITMKIRIPRFKEIDSQCACKIEGITHLVYNAAHVESKEGFKETELTLIRPGKELSE
;
A
#
# COMPACT_ATOMS: atom_id res chain seq x y z
N MET A 1 -10.51 -8.03 -28.34
CA MET A 1 -9.11 -8.11 -27.86
C MET A 1 -9.10 -7.96 -26.34
N ILE A 2 -8.57 -8.93 -25.63
CA ILE A 2 -8.44 -8.87 -24.18
C ILE A 2 -7.20 -8.06 -23.83
N ARG A 3 -7.36 -7.01 -23.02
CA ARG A 3 -6.27 -6.16 -22.61
C ARG A 3 -5.71 -6.65 -21.29
N VAL A 4 -4.48 -7.11 -21.29
CA VAL A 4 -3.79 -7.55 -20.08
C VAL A 4 -3.36 -6.33 -19.27
N PRO A 5 -3.61 -6.30 -17.95
CA PRO A 5 -3.11 -5.20 -17.11
C PRO A 5 -1.60 -5.10 -17.17
N GLU A 6 -1.08 -3.87 -17.26
CA GLU A 6 0.34 -3.60 -17.25
C GLU A 6 0.74 -2.87 -15.96
N TYR A 7 1.83 -3.30 -15.35
CA TYR A 7 2.34 -2.75 -14.08
C TYR A 7 3.65 -2.02 -14.36
N THR A 8 3.54 -0.83 -14.96
CA THR A 8 4.67 -0.07 -15.45
C THR A 8 4.85 1.30 -14.81
N ASP A 9 4.00 1.65 -13.83
CA ASP A 9 4.07 2.97 -13.20
C ASP A 9 5.14 3.07 -12.13
N GLY A 10 5.63 1.94 -11.64
CA GLY A 10 6.71 1.92 -10.68
C GLY A 10 6.84 0.57 -10.00
N CYS A 11 7.80 0.50 -9.09
CA CYS A 11 8.07 -0.69 -8.29
C CYS A 11 8.23 -0.25 -6.84
N PHE A 12 7.64 -0.99 -5.92
CA PHE A 12 7.83 -0.72 -4.50
C PHE A 12 8.51 -1.88 -3.79
N GLU A 13 9.25 -1.54 -2.74
CA GLU A 13 9.79 -2.53 -1.81
C GLU A 13 8.77 -2.73 -0.70
N MET A 14 8.44 -3.99 -0.41
CA MET A 14 7.45 -4.34 0.61
C MET A 14 8.11 -4.54 1.96
N PHE A 15 7.49 -3.97 2.99
CA PHE A 15 7.90 -4.13 4.38
C PHE A 15 6.72 -4.63 5.21
N GLN A 16 7.02 -5.31 6.30
CA GLN A 16 6.03 -5.63 7.32
C GLN A 16 6.19 -4.67 8.48
N ILE A 17 5.07 -4.28 9.07
CA ILE A 17 5.05 -3.44 10.27
C ILE A 17 5.09 -4.39 11.46
N VAL A 18 6.12 -4.27 12.30
CA VAL A 18 6.30 -5.11 13.48
C VAL A 18 6.49 -4.23 14.71
N ASP A 19 6.15 -4.76 15.88
CA ASP A 19 6.37 -4.05 17.13
C ASP A 19 7.84 -4.12 17.51
N ASP A 20 8.41 -2.98 17.93
CA ASP A 20 9.74 -2.93 18.46
C ASP A 20 9.66 -3.08 19.97
N THR A 21 10.05 -4.26 20.46
CA THR A 21 9.97 -4.60 21.87
C THR A 21 11.23 -4.23 22.66
N THR A 22 12.22 -3.61 22.00
CA THR A 22 13.49 -3.24 22.64
C THR A 22 13.39 -1.91 23.39
N ASN A 23 12.34 -1.15 23.20
CA ASN A 23 12.10 0.14 23.84
C ASN A 23 11.01 0.07 24.91
N ASP A 24 11.08 0.96 25.92
CA ASP A 24 10.05 1.05 26.97
C ASP A 24 8.71 1.55 26.42
N PHE A 25 8.70 2.20 25.26
CA PHE A 25 7.49 2.68 24.59
C PHE A 25 7.16 1.79 23.40
N PRO A 26 5.88 1.49 23.17
CA PRO A 26 5.49 0.71 21.99
C PRO A 26 5.74 1.52 20.71
N ILE A 27 6.81 1.17 20.01
CA ILE A 27 7.16 1.77 18.72
C ILE A 27 7.03 0.68 17.66
N LYS A 28 6.48 1.06 16.51
CA LYS A 28 6.40 0.17 15.35
C LYS A 28 7.55 0.45 14.42
N LYS A 29 8.10 -0.60 13.84
CA LYS A 29 9.19 -0.48 12.87
C LYS A 29 8.92 -1.31 11.64
N LEU A 30 9.68 -1.02 10.58
CA LEU A 30 9.56 -1.73 9.32
C LEU A 30 10.56 -2.90 9.28
N LYS A 31 10.05 -4.06 8.88
CA LYS A 31 10.86 -5.25 8.66
C LYS A 31 10.90 -5.55 7.17
N LYS A 32 12.10 -5.67 6.59
CA LYS A 32 12.25 -6.01 5.18
C LYS A 32 11.71 -7.39 4.89
N THR A 33 10.95 -7.52 3.81
CA THR A 33 10.49 -8.81 3.31
C THR A 33 11.37 -9.32 2.18
N GLY A 34 12.15 -8.44 1.56
CA GLY A 34 12.96 -8.76 0.38
C GLY A 34 12.16 -8.80 -0.92
N MET A 35 10.90 -8.40 -0.90
CA MET A 35 10.05 -8.43 -2.08
C MET A 35 9.94 -7.06 -2.74
N ALA A 36 10.09 -7.03 -4.05
CA ALA A 36 9.85 -5.86 -4.88
C ALA A 36 8.70 -6.16 -5.83
N ILE A 37 7.71 -5.30 -5.86
CA ILE A 37 6.47 -5.53 -6.60
C ILE A 37 6.20 -4.38 -7.55
N TRP A 38 5.99 -4.67 -8.83
CA TRP A 38 5.60 -3.68 -9.83
C TRP A 38 4.13 -3.36 -9.72
N PHE A 39 3.79 -2.09 -9.94
CA PHE A 39 2.42 -1.61 -9.78
C PHE A 39 1.99 -0.68 -10.92
N ARG A 40 0.68 -0.49 -11.03
CA ARG A 40 0.08 0.60 -11.80
C ARG A 40 -0.70 1.50 -10.85
N GLU A 41 -0.59 2.81 -11.05
CA GLU A 41 -1.30 3.78 -10.22
C GLU A 41 -2.70 3.99 -10.76
N ILE A 42 -3.67 4.10 -9.86
CA ILE A 42 -5.06 4.42 -10.22
C ILE A 42 -5.48 5.71 -9.55
N SER A 43 -6.44 6.40 -10.16
CA SER A 43 -6.91 7.68 -9.66
C SER A 43 -7.69 7.52 -8.36
N VAL A 44 -7.50 8.46 -7.43
CA VAL A 44 -8.31 8.57 -6.22
C VAL A 44 -9.37 9.63 -6.48
N PHE A 45 -10.65 9.27 -6.28
CA PHE A 45 -11.73 10.22 -6.45
C PHE A 45 -11.65 11.29 -5.34
N ASP A 46 -11.84 12.55 -5.72
CA ASP A 46 -11.75 13.71 -4.81
C ASP A 46 -12.64 13.55 -3.57
N ARG A 47 -13.82 13.00 -3.75
CA ARG A 47 -14.75 12.75 -2.64
C ARG A 47 -14.17 11.81 -1.60
N ILE A 48 -13.55 10.70 -2.05
CA ILE A 48 -12.93 9.72 -1.15
C ILE A 48 -11.77 10.36 -0.42
N LYS A 49 -10.95 11.12 -1.13
CA LYS A 49 -9.81 11.81 -0.54
C LYS A 49 -10.26 12.80 0.54
N TYR A 50 -11.31 13.56 0.27
CA TYR A 50 -11.88 14.51 1.23
C TYR A 50 -12.38 13.81 2.50
N GLU A 51 -13.12 12.72 2.36
CA GLU A 51 -13.63 11.95 3.49
C GLU A 51 -12.49 11.41 4.37
N PHE A 52 -11.40 10.94 3.76
CA PHE A 52 -10.24 10.48 4.48
C PHE A 52 -9.53 11.60 5.23
N GLU A 53 -9.39 12.77 4.63
CA GLU A 53 -8.77 13.91 5.29
C GLU A 53 -9.57 14.37 6.52
N GLN A 54 -10.89 14.31 6.43
CA GLN A 54 -11.78 14.60 7.58
C GLN A 54 -11.54 13.62 8.73
N GLY A 55 -11.20 12.38 8.43
CA GLY A 55 -10.87 11.37 9.43
C GLY A 55 -9.45 11.45 9.96
N GLY A 56 -8.67 12.44 9.56
CA GLY A 56 -7.28 12.60 9.99
C GLY A 56 -6.28 11.72 9.25
N LYS A 57 -6.70 11.08 8.17
CA LYS A 57 -5.83 10.25 7.34
C LYS A 57 -5.71 10.85 5.95
N GLU A 58 -4.51 10.80 5.39
CA GLU A 58 -4.24 11.34 4.06
C GLU A 58 -3.90 10.19 3.12
N ILE A 59 -4.72 10.02 2.07
CA ILE A 59 -4.41 9.06 1.00
C ILE A 59 -3.29 9.65 0.15
N THR A 60 -2.17 8.93 0.07
CA THR A 60 -1.04 9.35 -0.76
C THR A 60 -1.15 8.86 -2.18
N MET A 61 -1.65 7.62 -2.37
CA MET A 61 -1.91 7.08 -3.69
C MET A 61 -2.72 5.80 -3.59
N LYS A 62 -3.28 5.40 -4.73
CA LYS A 62 -3.95 4.13 -4.89
C LYS A 62 -3.30 3.37 -6.02
N ILE A 63 -2.95 2.11 -5.79
CA ILE A 63 -2.24 1.30 -6.78
C ILE A 63 -2.90 -0.06 -6.95
N ARG A 64 -2.63 -0.69 -8.09
CA ARG A 64 -2.99 -2.08 -8.34
C ARG A 64 -1.74 -2.90 -8.65
N ILE A 65 -1.73 -4.11 -8.12
CA ILE A 65 -0.66 -5.07 -8.30
C ILE A 65 -1.28 -6.41 -8.72
N PRO A 66 -0.49 -7.34 -9.28
CA PRO A 66 -0.98 -8.71 -9.44
C PRO A 66 -1.46 -9.25 -8.10
N ARG A 67 -2.48 -10.09 -8.11
CA ARG A 67 -3.09 -10.56 -6.86
C ARG A 67 -2.04 -11.11 -5.90
N PHE A 68 -2.04 -10.56 -4.70
CA PHE A 68 -1.13 -10.95 -3.62
C PHE A 68 -1.91 -10.95 -2.30
N LYS A 69 -2.35 -12.13 -1.89
CA LYS A 69 -3.27 -12.26 -0.75
C LYS A 69 -2.60 -12.00 0.60
N GLU A 70 -1.28 -12.07 0.67
CA GLU A 70 -0.54 -11.90 1.91
C GLU A 70 -0.31 -10.45 2.30
N ILE A 71 -0.60 -9.50 1.40
CA ILE A 71 -0.45 -8.08 1.71
C ILE A 71 -1.73 -7.56 2.37
N ASP A 72 -1.56 -6.84 3.48
CA ASP A 72 -2.67 -6.33 4.29
C ASP A 72 -2.28 -5.02 4.97
N SER A 73 -3.10 -4.56 5.91
CA SER A 73 -2.87 -3.33 6.65
C SER A 73 -1.66 -3.37 7.60
N GLN A 74 -1.03 -4.51 7.77
CA GLN A 74 0.21 -4.65 8.53
C GLN A 74 1.45 -4.55 7.65
N CYS A 75 1.29 -4.07 6.43
CA CYS A 75 2.38 -3.91 5.46
C CYS A 75 2.60 -2.44 5.14
N ALA A 76 3.78 -2.14 4.62
CA ALA A 76 4.13 -0.83 4.11
C ALA A 76 4.84 -0.98 2.77
N CYS A 77 4.74 0.05 1.94
CA CYS A 77 5.35 0.09 0.62
C CYS A 77 6.31 1.26 0.56
N LYS A 78 7.54 1.02 0.14
CA LYS A 78 8.51 2.10 -0.07
C LYS A 78 8.64 2.36 -1.56
N ILE A 79 8.20 3.54 -1.99
CA ILE A 79 8.16 3.96 -3.39
C ILE A 79 9.06 5.18 -3.53
N GLU A 80 10.09 5.08 -4.35
CA GLU A 80 11.06 6.17 -4.58
C GLU A 80 11.64 6.74 -3.28
N GLY A 81 11.91 5.87 -2.31
CA GLY A 81 12.45 6.26 -1.02
C GLY A 81 11.41 6.81 -0.03
N ILE A 82 10.15 6.88 -0.41
CA ILE A 82 9.07 7.38 0.44
C ILE A 82 8.24 6.21 0.95
N THR A 83 8.04 6.17 2.27
CA THR A 83 7.26 5.12 2.91
C THR A 83 5.77 5.47 2.88
N HIS A 84 4.96 4.50 2.44
CA HIS A 84 3.49 4.58 2.47
C HIS A 84 2.97 3.39 3.25
N LEU A 85 1.98 3.60 4.10
CA LEU A 85 1.32 2.51 4.80
C LEU A 85 0.16 1.97 3.98
N VAL A 86 -0.05 0.65 4.04
CA VAL A 86 -1.23 0.03 3.42
C VAL A 86 -2.41 0.22 4.37
N TYR A 87 -3.35 1.08 3.98
CA TYR A 87 -4.58 1.27 4.75
C TYR A 87 -5.56 0.14 4.48
N ASN A 88 -5.68 -0.27 3.23
CA ASN A 88 -6.59 -1.33 2.83
C ASN A 88 -6.03 -2.09 1.62
N ALA A 89 -6.23 -3.39 1.60
CA ALA A 89 -5.91 -4.25 0.48
C ALA A 89 -7.19 -4.96 0.04
N ALA A 90 -7.67 -4.64 -1.16
CA ALA A 90 -8.88 -5.24 -1.73
C ALA A 90 -8.50 -6.16 -2.89
N HIS A 91 -8.94 -7.40 -2.83
CA HIS A 91 -8.73 -8.35 -3.92
C HIS A 91 -9.86 -8.21 -4.93
N VAL A 92 -9.52 -7.74 -6.11
CA VAL A 92 -10.48 -7.41 -7.16
C VAL A 92 -10.27 -8.28 -8.39
N GLU A 93 -11.31 -8.41 -9.18
CA GLU A 93 -11.27 -9.14 -10.45
C GLU A 93 -11.89 -8.28 -11.53
N SER A 94 -11.19 -8.13 -12.65
CA SER A 94 -11.69 -7.34 -13.77
C SER A 94 -12.79 -8.11 -14.52
N LYS A 95 -13.51 -7.41 -15.41
CA LYS A 95 -14.52 -8.02 -16.26
C LYS A 95 -13.95 -9.13 -17.15
N GLU A 96 -12.68 -9.01 -17.50
CA GLU A 96 -11.96 -10.00 -18.31
C GLU A 96 -11.40 -11.16 -17.50
N GLY A 97 -11.61 -11.17 -16.17
CA GLY A 97 -11.16 -12.24 -15.30
C GLY A 97 -9.75 -12.07 -14.73
N PHE A 98 -9.12 -10.91 -14.91
CA PHE A 98 -7.80 -10.65 -14.33
C PHE A 98 -7.92 -10.35 -12.84
N LYS A 99 -7.14 -11.09 -12.06
CA LYS A 99 -7.15 -10.96 -10.60
C LYS A 99 -6.04 -10.02 -10.16
N GLU A 100 -6.43 -8.97 -9.43
CA GLU A 100 -5.53 -7.95 -8.94
C GLU A 100 -5.75 -7.72 -7.45
N THR A 101 -4.78 -7.08 -6.80
CA THR A 101 -4.94 -6.54 -5.45
C THR A 101 -4.82 -5.02 -5.53
N GLU A 102 -5.85 -4.33 -5.02
CA GLU A 102 -5.87 -2.88 -4.99
C GLU A 102 -5.46 -2.40 -3.60
N LEU A 103 -4.43 -1.57 -3.54
CA LEU A 103 -3.92 -1.03 -2.29
C LEU A 103 -4.25 0.45 -2.18
N THR A 104 -4.86 0.83 -1.07
CA THR A 104 -5.03 2.23 -0.69
C THR A 104 -3.91 2.58 0.27
N LEU A 105 -3.06 3.52 -0.13
CA LEU A 105 -1.87 3.89 0.64
C LEU A 105 -2.09 5.23 1.32
N ILE A 106 -1.62 5.32 2.56
CA ILE A 106 -1.74 6.53 3.38
C ILE A 106 -0.37 6.95 3.89
N ARG A 107 -0.27 8.21 4.34
CA ARG A 107 0.93 8.74 4.96
C ARG A 107 1.13 8.10 6.34
N PRO A 108 2.36 7.68 6.70
CA PRO A 108 2.64 7.16 8.04
C PRO A 108 2.42 8.22 9.12
N GLY A 109 1.92 7.79 10.27
CA GLY A 109 1.86 8.62 11.46
C GLY A 109 3.21 8.67 12.18
N LYS A 110 3.24 9.40 13.31
CA LYS A 110 4.47 9.58 14.09
C LYS A 110 4.92 8.32 14.84
N GLU A 111 4.07 7.33 14.92
CA GLU A 111 4.32 6.08 15.65
C GLU A 111 5.30 5.14 14.95
N LEU A 112 5.55 5.38 13.66
CA LEU A 112 6.38 4.51 12.86
C LEU A 112 7.82 5.04 12.82
N SER A 113 8.75 4.19 13.24
CA SER A 113 10.18 4.44 13.11
C SER A 113 10.70 3.75 11.85
N GLU A 114 11.36 4.51 11.02
CA GLU A 114 12.01 3.97 9.83
C GLU A 114 13.43 3.51 10.09
#